data_949111f5f969b9912c16a029d3cf1066
#
_entry.id   949111f5f969b9912c16a029d3cf1066
#
_cell.length_a   1.000
_cell.length_b   1.000
_cell.length_c   1.000
_cell.angle_alpha   90.00
_cell.angle_beta   90.00
_cell.angle_gamma   90.00
#
_symmetry.space_group_name_H-M   'P 1'
#
loop_
_entity.id
_entity.type
_entity.pdbx_description
1 polymer ?
#
loop_
_entity_poly.entity_id
_entity_poly.type
_entity_poly.pdbx_seq_one_letter_code
_entity_poly.pdbx_strand_id
1 'polypeptide(L)'
;TKSSYRVQTGDIIEVYDILKFKPTNKEKKIKYKPKQSELGTYDDYVIEDNENFIVINKPSGIAVQSGTKSFKNIIDILNNSKYFNNSKPFIVHRIDKETSGILIVAKNKKFAQLFTSLFRIRKIHKTYLALVYGQVNNSIKTMRDDLIYYEKNKKTTQKAISNLKIIKSNESYSFVELNPITGRKHQLRKQLLKIGNPIIGDDKYFLNNRKRLKTRNLMLHAYKIKFMINNVQYNFKAKYNKIFTDFLKENF
;
A
#
# COMPACT_ATOMS: atom_id res chain seq x y z
N THR A 1 13.30 33.07 -11.91
CA THR A 1 13.26 32.72 -10.46
C THR A 1 13.61 31.25 -10.27
N LYS A 2 14.38 30.92 -9.21
CA LYS A 2 14.68 29.53 -8.87
C LYS A 2 13.39 28.84 -8.38
N SER A 3 13.18 27.58 -8.68
CA SER A 3 11.98 26.78 -8.31
C SER A 3 11.72 26.67 -6.80
N SER A 4 12.64 27.15 -5.96
CA SER A 4 12.57 27.16 -4.51
C SER A 4 12.24 28.55 -3.91
N TYR A 5 12.02 29.56 -4.73
CA TYR A 5 11.64 30.89 -4.25
C TYR A 5 10.25 30.86 -3.61
N ARG A 6 10.12 31.39 -2.40
CA ARG A 6 8.83 31.57 -1.73
C ARG A 6 8.34 33.00 -1.98
N VAL A 7 7.23 33.11 -2.69
CA VAL A 7 6.58 34.39 -2.99
C VAL A 7 6.20 35.10 -1.68
N GLN A 8 6.49 36.40 -1.57
CA GLN A 8 6.16 37.27 -0.46
C GLN A 8 5.10 38.30 -0.87
N THR A 9 4.50 38.96 0.13
CA THR A 9 3.56 40.05 -0.13
C THR A 9 4.28 41.18 -0.83
N GLY A 10 3.79 41.58 -2.02
CA GLY A 10 4.42 42.62 -2.86
C GLY A 10 5.21 42.07 -4.05
N ASP A 11 5.44 40.75 -4.14
CA ASP A 11 6.07 40.17 -5.31
C ASP A 11 5.16 40.23 -6.54
N ILE A 12 5.70 40.64 -7.68
CA ILE A 12 5.02 40.64 -8.97
C ILE A 12 5.39 39.34 -9.70
N ILE A 13 4.38 38.56 -10.05
CA ILE A 13 4.54 37.32 -10.82
C ILE A 13 4.18 37.61 -12.28
N GLU A 14 5.19 37.66 -13.17
CA GLU A 14 4.98 37.74 -14.60
C GLU A 14 4.87 36.33 -15.20
N VAL A 15 3.80 36.08 -15.93
CA VAL A 15 3.58 34.81 -16.62
C VAL A 15 3.70 35.03 -18.11
N TYR A 16 4.79 34.53 -18.69
CA TYR A 16 5.01 34.54 -20.14
C TYR A 16 4.26 33.36 -20.77
N ASP A 17 3.62 33.58 -21.93
CA ASP A 17 2.99 32.52 -22.71
C ASP A 17 1.64 31.99 -22.11
N ILE A 18 0.76 32.90 -21.70
CA ILE A 18 -0.58 32.60 -21.13
C ILE A 18 -1.41 31.68 -22.04
N LEU A 19 -1.19 31.70 -23.36
CA LEU A 19 -1.89 30.84 -24.32
C LEU A 19 -1.59 29.33 -24.15
N LYS A 20 -0.50 28.95 -23.46
CA LYS A 20 -0.19 27.57 -23.11
C LYS A 20 -0.84 27.11 -21.79
N PHE A 21 -1.27 28.05 -20.98
CA PHE A 21 -2.05 27.80 -19.77
C PHE A 21 -3.56 27.73 -20.10
N LYS A 22 -3.97 26.81 -21.00
CA LYS A 22 -5.37 26.43 -21.01
C LYS A 22 -5.64 25.81 -19.64
N PRO A 23 -6.57 26.36 -18.84
CA PRO A 23 -7.00 25.66 -17.64
C PRO A 23 -7.51 24.31 -18.10
N THR A 24 -6.76 23.26 -17.82
CA THR A 24 -7.30 21.91 -17.99
C THR A 24 -8.53 21.90 -17.09
N ASN A 25 -9.72 21.92 -17.67
CA ASN A 25 -10.93 21.58 -16.96
C ASN A 25 -10.62 20.25 -16.26
N LYS A 26 -10.29 20.33 -14.96
CA LYS A 26 -10.15 19.13 -14.15
C LYS A 26 -11.53 18.54 -14.15
N GLU A 27 -11.80 17.59 -15.04
CA GLU A 27 -13.00 16.78 -14.99
C GLU A 27 -13.20 16.45 -13.51
N LYS A 28 -14.34 16.86 -12.95
CA LYS A 28 -14.67 16.58 -11.55
C LYS A 28 -14.60 15.07 -11.43
N LYS A 29 -13.55 14.56 -10.78
CA LYS A 29 -13.42 13.12 -10.54
C LYS A 29 -14.68 12.70 -9.83
N ILE A 30 -15.50 11.92 -10.52
CA ILE A 30 -16.72 11.34 -9.95
C ILE A 30 -16.26 10.52 -8.75
N LYS A 31 -16.68 10.95 -7.55
CA LYS A 31 -16.39 10.18 -6.32
C LYS A 31 -17.32 8.98 -6.27
N TYR A 32 -16.79 7.86 -5.83
CA TYR A 32 -17.60 6.69 -5.53
C TYR A 32 -18.55 7.02 -4.37
N LYS A 33 -19.85 6.80 -4.58
CA LYS A 33 -20.86 6.87 -3.52
C LYS A 33 -21.19 5.43 -3.10
N PRO A 34 -20.76 4.99 -1.91
CA PRO A 34 -21.08 3.65 -1.43
C PRO A 34 -22.58 3.51 -1.17
N LYS A 35 -23.12 2.32 -1.39
CA LYS A 35 -24.49 1.97 -1.01
C LYS A 35 -24.57 1.87 0.53
N GLN A 36 -25.76 2.10 1.11
CA GLN A 36 -25.97 1.97 2.56
C GLN A 36 -25.54 0.59 3.09
N SER A 37 -25.83 -0.48 2.34
CA SER A 37 -25.40 -1.85 2.66
C SER A 37 -23.89 -2.06 2.69
N GLU A 38 -23.11 -1.17 2.10
CA GLU A 38 -21.65 -1.26 2.09
C GLU A 38 -20.99 -0.54 3.27
N LEU A 39 -21.68 0.41 3.91
CA LEU A 39 -21.11 1.23 4.97
C LEU A 39 -20.83 0.45 6.26
N GLY A 40 -21.72 -0.51 6.63
CA GLY A 40 -21.53 -1.39 7.79
C GLY A 40 -20.58 -2.56 7.54
N THR A 41 -20.36 -2.95 6.28
CA THR A 41 -19.55 -4.13 5.92
C THR A 41 -18.08 -4.01 6.32
N TYR A 42 -17.60 -2.80 6.59
CA TYR A 42 -16.18 -2.54 6.91
C TYR A 42 -15.91 -2.34 8.41
N ASP A 43 -16.93 -2.41 9.26
CA ASP A 43 -16.75 -2.26 10.72
C ASP A 43 -15.86 -3.36 11.31
N ASP A 44 -16.01 -4.60 10.84
CA ASP A 44 -15.20 -5.75 11.27
C ASP A 44 -13.73 -5.65 10.83
N TYR A 45 -13.42 -4.73 9.92
CA TYR A 45 -12.05 -4.50 9.47
C TYR A 45 -11.33 -3.41 10.27
N VAL A 46 -12.01 -2.72 11.18
CA VAL A 46 -11.38 -1.69 12.02
C VAL A 46 -10.55 -2.35 13.11
N ILE A 47 -9.26 -2.00 13.18
CA ILE A 47 -8.32 -2.47 14.19
C ILE A 47 -8.22 -1.46 15.33
N GLU A 48 -8.22 -0.17 14.99
CA GLU A 48 -8.09 0.94 15.91
C GLU A 48 -8.85 2.14 15.36
N ASP A 49 -9.55 2.85 16.22
CA ASP A 49 -10.21 4.11 15.90
C ASP A 49 -10.03 5.11 17.04
N ASN A 50 -9.47 6.27 16.73
CA ASN A 50 -9.32 7.38 17.68
C ASN A 50 -9.55 8.73 16.99
N GLU A 51 -9.41 9.84 17.72
CA GLU A 51 -9.63 11.20 17.21
C GLU A 51 -8.70 11.58 16.05
N ASN A 52 -7.53 10.97 15.95
CA ASN A 52 -6.45 11.38 15.07
C ASN A 52 -6.30 10.51 13.83
N PHE A 53 -6.58 9.21 13.95
CA PHE A 53 -6.44 8.26 12.85
C PHE A 53 -7.28 7.01 13.08
N ILE A 54 -7.50 6.28 11.99
CA ILE A 54 -8.07 4.94 11.99
C ILE A 54 -7.07 3.97 11.37
N VAL A 55 -7.00 2.78 11.91
CA VAL A 55 -6.24 1.64 11.37
C VAL A 55 -7.20 0.56 10.96
N ILE A 56 -7.13 0.14 9.72
CA ILE A 56 -8.01 -0.90 9.19
C ILE A 56 -7.21 -2.09 8.63
N ASN A 57 -7.83 -3.27 8.69
CA ASN A 57 -7.39 -4.45 7.96
C ASN A 57 -8.04 -4.44 6.57
N LYS A 58 -7.46 -3.71 5.62
CA LYS A 58 -8.02 -3.58 4.26
C LYS A 58 -8.18 -4.96 3.60
N PRO A 59 -9.37 -5.34 3.13
CA PRO A 59 -9.52 -6.56 2.35
C PRO A 59 -8.80 -6.50 1.00
N SER A 60 -8.45 -7.65 0.44
CA SER A 60 -7.95 -7.77 -0.93
C SER A 60 -9.01 -7.35 -1.95
N GLY A 61 -8.60 -6.89 -3.12
CA GLY A 61 -9.50 -6.57 -4.23
C GLY A 61 -10.07 -5.14 -4.22
N ILE A 62 -9.87 -4.36 -3.15
CA ILE A 62 -10.29 -2.95 -3.10
C ILE A 62 -9.09 -1.99 -3.13
N ALA A 63 -9.15 -0.96 -3.97
CA ALA A 63 -8.12 0.06 -4.04
C ALA A 63 -8.17 1.00 -2.82
N VAL A 64 -7.04 1.60 -2.45
CA VAL A 64 -7.02 2.62 -1.39
C VAL A 64 -7.74 3.88 -1.85
N GLN A 65 -7.44 4.36 -3.06
CA GLN A 65 -8.06 5.55 -3.67
C GLN A 65 -8.48 5.28 -5.10
N SER A 66 -9.36 6.12 -5.65
CA SER A 66 -9.76 6.05 -7.05
C SER A 66 -8.55 6.18 -7.99
N GLY A 67 -8.59 5.47 -9.11
CA GLY A 67 -7.60 5.49 -10.17
C GLY A 67 -8.22 5.13 -11.50
N THR A 68 -7.46 5.17 -12.59
CA THR A 68 -7.94 4.93 -13.97
C THR A 68 -8.70 3.61 -14.16
N LYS A 69 -8.44 2.60 -13.34
CA LYS A 69 -9.06 1.26 -13.44
C LYS A 69 -9.80 0.83 -12.16
N SER A 70 -10.03 1.74 -11.22
CA SER A 70 -10.67 1.40 -9.95
C SER A 70 -11.52 2.57 -9.44
N PHE A 71 -12.83 2.46 -9.63
CA PHE A 71 -13.79 3.45 -9.18
C PHE A 71 -14.09 3.26 -7.70
N LYS A 72 -14.47 2.06 -7.27
CA LYS A 72 -14.69 1.69 -5.87
C LYS A 72 -13.37 1.69 -5.10
N ASN A 73 -13.32 2.41 -3.99
CA ASN A 73 -12.11 2.52 -3.16
C ASN A 73 -12.46 2.72 -1.68
N ILE A 74 -11.51 2.36 -0.81
CA ILE A 74 -11.72 2.34 0.63
C ILE A 74 -11.86 3.77 1.22
N ILE A 75 -11.19 4.76 0.64
CA ILE A 75 -11.25 6.14 1.13
C ILE A 75 -12.64 6.74 0.93
N ASP A 76 -13.28 6.52 -0.22
CA ASP A 76 -14.64 7.00 -0.44
C ASP A 76 -15.65 6.29 0.47
N ILE A 77 -15.42 5.01 0.78
CA ILE A 77 -16.23 4.25 1.74
C ILE A 77 -16.06 4.82 3.15
N LEU A 78 -14.82 5.01 3.61
CA LEU A 78 -14.54 5.59 4.93
C LEU A 78 -15.10 7.01 5.06
N ASN A 79 -14.99 7.83 4.01
CA ASN A 79 -15.51 9.21 4.02
C ASN A 79 -17.03 9.29 4.23
N ASN A 80 -17.76 8.21 3.93
CA ASN A 80 -19.20 8.11 4.14
C ASN A 80 -19.59 7.24 5.34
N SER A 81 -18.63 6.78 6.14
CA SER A 81 -18.85 5.95 7.31
C SER A 81 -18.96 6.78 8.59
N LYS A 82 -19.48 6.15 9.65
CA LYS A 82 -19.57 6.76 10.99
C LYS A 82 -18.22 7.25 11.54
N TYR A 83 -17.11 6.72 11.06
CA TYR A 83 -15.75 7.08 11.51
C TYR A 83 -15.29 8.46 11.04
N PHE A 84 -15.97 9.05 10.03
CA PHE A 84 -15.57 10.31 9.42
C PHE A 84 -16.72 11.33 9.34
N ASN A 85 -17.75 11.22 10.19
CA ASN A 85 -18.92 12.12 10.18
C ASN A 85 -18.53 13.61 10.26
N ASN A 86 -17.50 13.96 11.06
CA ASN A 86 -17.04 15.32 11.29
C ASN A 86 -15.65 15.61 10.72
N SER A 87 -15.10 14.71 9.90
CA SER A 87 -13.74 14.82 9.40
C SER A 87 -13.62 14.29 7.97
N LYS A 88 -12.49 14.53 7.32
CA LYS A 88 -12.17 13.94 6.01
C LYS A 88 -11.04 12.94 6.14
N PRO A 89 -11.10 11.81 5.43
CA PRO A 89 -9.99 10.84 5.41
C PRO A 89 -8.80 11.41 4.64
N PHE A 90 -7.62 11.39 5.26
CA PHE A 90 -6.35 11.75 4.65
C PHE A 90 -5.51 10.50 4.41
N ILE A 91 -5.14 10.28 3.15
CA ILE A 91 -4.27 9.17 2.77
C ILE A 91 -2.83 9.51 3.15
N VAL A 92 -2.23 8.68 4.00
CA VAL A 92 -0.85 8.87 4.46
C VAL A 92 0.10 7.84 3.87
N HIS A 93 -0.41 6.68 3.47
CA HIS A 93 0.28 5.66 2.69
C HIS A 93 -0.71 4.82 1.88
N ARG A 94 -0.17 3.92 1.08
CA ARG A 94 -1.01 3.01 0.28
C ARG A 94 -0.41 1.61 0.23
N ILE A 95 -1.29 0.63 0.11
CA ILE A 95 -0.99 -0.74 -0.29
C ILE A 95 -1.71 -1.04 -1.62
N ASP A 96 -1.25 -2.03 -2.36
CA ASP A 96 -1.83 -2.37 -3.66
C ASP A 96 -3.29 -2.82 -3.52
N LYS A 97 -4.07 -2.73 -4.60
CA LYS A 97 -5.47 -3.16 -4.64
C LYS A 97 -5.63 -4.60 -4.14
N GLU A 98 -4.79 -5.50 -4.65
CA GLU A 98 -4.85 -6.93 -4.34
C GLU A 98 -4.17 -7.30 -3.00
N THR A 99 -3.36 -6.42 -2.43
CA THR A 99 -2.74 -6.61 -1.12
C THR A 99 -3.75 -6.34 -0.01
N SER A 100 -3.90 -7.27 0.92
CA SER A 100 -4.71 -7.11 2.14
C SER A 100 -3.87 -6.62 3.31
N GLY A 101 -4.52 -6.23 4.41
CA GLY A 101 -3.86 -5.91 5.66
C GLY A 101 -3.85 -4.42 6.02
N ILE A 102 -2.94 -4.04 6.88
CA ILE A 102 -2.93 -2.75 7.57
C ILE A 102 -2.87 -1.56 6.62
N LEU A 103 -3.86 -0.69 6.77
CA LEU A 103 -3.91 0.64 6.18
C LEU A 103 -4.22 1.68 7.28
N ILE A 104 -3.39 2.72 7.39
CA ILE A 104 -3.62 3.87 8.28
C ILE A 104 -4.23 5.01 7.46
N VAL A 105 -5.28 5.62 7.98
CA VAL A 105 -5.90 6.80 7.42
C VAL A 105 -6.01 7.87 8.52
N ALA A 106 -5.46 9.05 8.29
CA ALA A 106 -5.53 10.12 9.26
C ALA A 106 -6.90 10.84 9.17
N LYS A 107 -7.40 11.31 10.31
CA LYS A 107 -8.67 12.01 10.45
C LYS A 107 -8.52 13.52 10.40
N ASN A 108 -7.31 14.04 10.59
CA ASN A 108 -7.03 15.47 10.55
C ASN A 108 -5.70 15.77 9.83
N LYS A 109 -5.54 17.04 9.44
CA LYS A 109 -4.38 17.50 8.67
C LYS A 109 -3.07 17.39 9.45
N LYS A 110 -3.09 17.62 10.77
CA LYS A 110 -1.91 17.53 11.65
C LYS A 110 -1.31 16.12 11.61
N PHE A 111 -2.14 15.10 11.82
CA PHE A 111 -1.69 13.70 11.78
C PHE A 111 -1.38 13.21 10.36
N ALA A 112 -2.07 13.75 9.35
CA ALA A 112 -1.71 13.46 7.95
C ALA A 112 -0.29 13.91 7.62
N GLN A 113 0.10 15.13 8.03
CA GLN A 113 1.46 15.64 7.87
C GLN A 113 2.48 14.85 8.67
N LEU A 114 2.16 14.51 9.92
CA LEU A 114 3.01 13.72 10.80
C LEU A 114 3.31 12.33 10.21
N PHE A 115 2.27 11.58 9.84
CA PHE A 115 2.43 10.27 9.22
C PHE A 115 3.22 10.35 7.90
N THR A 116 2.91 11.31 7.04
CA THR A 116 3.64 11.51 5.79
C THR A 116 5.14 11.74 6.05
N SER A 117 5.47 12.53 7.08
CA SER A 117 6.85 12.75 7.50
C SER A 117 7.50 11.46 8.02
N LEU A 118 6.82 10.70 8.90
CA LEU A 118 7.32 9.44 9.44
C LEU A 118 7.57 8.39 8.34
N PHE A 119 6.69 8.29 7.33
CA PHE A 119 6.91 7.43 6.16
C PHE A 119 8.11 7.88 5.34
N ARG A 120 8.27 9.19 5.11
CA ARG A 120 9.37 9.77 4.34
C ARG A 120 10.73 9.50 5.00
N ILE A 121 10.83 9.67 6.33
CA ILE A 121 12.07 9.42 7.08
C ILE A 121 12.22 7.97 7.54
N ARG A 122 11.32 7.06 7.09
CA ARG A 122 11.36 5.61 7.35
C ARG A 122 11.28 5.22 8.82
N LYS A 123 10.59 6.00 9.65
CA LYS A 123 10.33 5.71 11.06
C LYS A 123 9.08 4.86 11.28
N ILE A 124 8.42 4.42 10.21
CA ILE A 124 7.32 3.45 10.25
C ILE A 124 7.84 2.10 9.76
N HIS A 125 7.86 1.13 10.66
CA HIS A 125 8.29 -0.24 10.39
C HIS A 125 7.10 -1.08 9.95
N LYS A 126 7.21 -1.69 8.78
CA LYS A 126 6.16 -2.51 8.15
C LYS A 126 6.63 -3.96 8.07
N THR A 127 5.77 -4.88 8.43
CA THR A 127 5.97 -6.31 8.24
C THR A 127 4.86 -6.84 7.36
N TYR A 128 5.24 -7.52 6.29
CA TYR A 128 4.33 -8.24 5.40
C TYR A 128 4.56 -9.74 5.54
N LEU A 129 3.51 -10.50 5.33
CA LEU A 129 3.56 -11.95 5.18
C LEU A 129 3.21 -12.30 3.74
N ALA A 130 3.93 -13.25 3.16
CA ALA A 130 3.65 -13.73 1.82
C ALA A 130 3.80 -15.24 1.72
N LEU A 131 2.96 -15.85 0.87
CA LEU A 131 3.11 -17.22 0.41
C LEU A 131 3.63 -17.17 -1.03
N VAL A 132 4.72 -17.83 -1.28
CA VAL A 132 5.42 -17.80 -2.56
C VAL A 132 5.64 -19.22 -3.11
N TYR A 133 5.76 -19.31 -4.43
CA TYR A 133 6.08 -20.57 -5.08
C TYR A 133 7.55 -20.95 -4.86
N GLY A 134 7.77 -22.24 -4.62
CA GLY A 134 9.08 -22.86 -4.50
C GLY A 134 9.78 -22.57 -3.18
N GLN A 135 10.87 -23.26 -2.98
CA GLN A 135 11.75 -23.08 -1.85
C GLN A 135 12.59 -21.82 -2.03
N VAL A 136 12.49 -20.88 -1.10
CA VAL A 136 13.33 -19.68 -1.09
C VAL A 136 14.71 -20.04 -0.58
N ASN A 137 15.75 -19.56 -1.26
CA ASN A 137 17.13 -19.80 -0.85
C ASN A 137 17.42 -19.15 0.52
N ASN A 138 17.86 -19.96 1.48
CA ASN A 138 18.15 -19.56 2.86
C ASN A 138 19.26 -18.49 2.98
N SER A 139 20.11 -18.34 1.98
CA SER A 139 21.15 -17.30 1.95
C SER A 139 20.59 -15.88 1.74
N ILE A 140 19.38 -15.75 1.18
CA ILE A 140 18.76 -14.46 0.87
C ILE A 140 18.12 -13.88 2.14
N LYS A 141 18.80 -12.95 2.79
CA LYS A 141 18.28 -12.21 3.97
C LYS A 141 17.80 -10.82 3.60
N THR A 142 18.32 -10.25 2.51
CA THR A 142 17.98 -8.92 2.04
C THR A 142 17.92 -8.90 0.52
N MET A 143 16.83 -8.39 -0.02
CA MET A 143 16.67 -8.13 -1.44
C MET A 143 16.99 -6.65 -1.72
N ARG A 144 17.96 -6.40 -2.63
CA ARG A 144 18.38 -5.06 -3.06
C ARG A 144 18.28 -4.99 -4.58
N ASP A 145 17.44 -4.09 -5.08
CA ASP A 145 17.12 -4.00 -6.49
C ASP A 145 17.00 -2.57 -6.96
N ASP A 146 17.32 -2.34 -8.20
CA ASP A 146 16.98 -1.15 -8.94
C ASP A 146 15.74 -1.44 -9.80
N LEU A 147 14.58 -0.98 -9.33
CA LEU A 147 13.30 -1.21 -10.00
C LEU A 147 13.03 -0.14 -11.04
N ILE A 148 12.73 -0.59 -12.25
CA ILE A 148 12.42 0.28 -13.39
C ILE A 148 10.92 0.59 -13.41
N TYR A 149 10.61 1.88 -13.66
CA TYR A 149 9.26 2.40 -13.86
C TYR A 149 9.21 3.26 -15.11
N TYR A 150 8.06 3.26 -15.78
CA TYR A 150 7.79 4.12 -16.93
C TYR A 150 6.66 5.08 -16.56
N GLU A 151 6.93 6.38 -16.58
CA GLU A 151 5.96 7.45 -16.36
C GLU A 151 6.03 8.42 -17.53
N LYS A 152 4.91 8.66 -18.20
CA LYS A 152 4.82 9.56 -19.39
C LYS A 152 5.99 9.34 -20.37
N ASN A 153 6.24 8.07 -20.73
CA ASN A 153 7.35 7.63 -21.60
C ASN A 153 8.77 7.89 -21.07
N LYS A 154 8.93 8.34 -19.82
CA LYS A 154 10.22 8.49 -19.18
C LYS A 154 10.53 7.26 -18.32
N LYS A 155 11.67 6.63 -18.58
CA LYS A 155 12.21 5.54 -17.76
C LYS A 155 12.83 6.12 -16.50
N THR A 156 12.41 5.63 -15.33
CA THR A 156 12.99 5.99 -14.02
C THR A 156 13.42 4.73 -13.29
N THR A 157 14.55 4.80 -12.62
CA THR A 157 15.07 3.70 -11.80
C THR A 157 15.04 4.10 -10.34
N GLN A 158 14.53 3.22 -9.49
CA GLN A 158 14.37 3.51 -8.05
C GLN A 158 14.93 2.35 -7.22
N LYS A 159 15.82 2.66 -6.29
CA LYS A 159 16.36 1.68 -5.33
C LYS A 159 15.24 1.12 -4.45
N ALA A 160 15.21 -0.21 -4.34
CA ALA A 160 14.24 -0.97 -3.55
C ALA A 160 14.99 -1.93 -2.61
N ILE A 161 14.71 -1.83 -1.31
CA ILE A 161 15.37 -2.64 -0.29
C ILE A 161 14.30 -3.25 0.60
N SER A 162 14.36 -4.58 0.78
CA SER A 162 13.48 -5.32 1.69
C SER A 162 14.28 -6.43 2.39
N ASN A 163 14.10 -6.59 3.69
CA ASN A 163 14.59 -7.76 4.40
C ASN A 163 13.60 -8.90 4.21
N LEU A 164 14.11 -10.13 4.15
CA LEU A 164 13.37 -11.36 3.98
C LEU A 164 13.76 -12.34 5.09
N LYS A 165 12.76 -12.97 5.70
CA LYS A 165 12.91 -14.09 6.64
C LYS A 165 11.98 -15.21 6.22
N ILE A 166 12.50 -16.41 6.08
CA ILE A 166 11.72 -17.61 5.85
C ILE A 166 11.14 -18.06 7.18
N ILE A 167 9.81 -18.24 7.24
CA ILE A 167 9.09 -18.74 8.43
C ILE A 167 8.96 -20.26 8.33
N LYS A 168 8.47 -20.75 7.17
CA LYS A 168 8.35 -22.16 6.83
C LYS A 168 8.65 -22.34 5.34
N SER A 169 9.13 -23.49 4.95
CA SER A 169 9.43 -23.81 3.55
C SER A 169 9.35 -25.30 3.31
N ASN A 170 8.89 -25.68 2.13
CA ASN A 170 8.99 -27.02 1.56
C ASN A 170 9.39 -26.90 0.07
N GLU A 171 9.43 -28.01 -0.67
CA GLU A 171 9.85 -28.01 -2.08
C GLU A 171 8.94 -27.15 -2.97
N SER A 172 7.63 -27.10 -2.68
CA SER A 172 6.63 -26.42 -3.51
C SER A 172 6.40 -24.98 -3.14
N TYR A 173 6.52 -24.62 -1.86
CA TYR A 173 6.12 -23.31 -1.33
C TYR A 173 7.02 -22.82 -0.20
N SER A 174 7.05 -21.50 -0.01
CA SER A 174 7.63 -20.87 1.17
C SER A 174 6.68 -19.85 1.77
N PHE A 175 6.59 -19.84 3.10
CA PHE A 175 5.94 -18.80 3.90
C PHE A 175 7.02 -17.86 4.41
N VAL A 176 6.93 -16.58 4.01
CA VAL A 176 7.99 -15.60 4.27
C VAL A 176 7.46 -14.34 4.96
N GLU A 177 8.30 -13.79 5.82
CA GLU A 177 8.15 -12.45 6.40
C GLU A 177 9.02 -11.48 5.62
N LEU A 178 8.47 -10.32 5.29
CA LEU A 178 9.11 -9.28 4.49
C LEU A 178 9.04 -7.94 5.22
N ASN A 179 10.18 -7.28 5.39
CA ASN A 179 10.27 -5.97 6.03
C ASN A 179 10.80 -4.93 5.01
N PRO A 180 9.92 -4.26 4.22
CA PRO A 180 10.36 -3.31 3.23
C PRO A 180 10.86 -2.01 3.89
N ILE A 181 12.15 -1.68 3.65
CA ILE A 181 12.78 -0.42 4.07
C ILE A 181 12.34 0.72 3.16
N THR A 182 12.22 0.46 1.86
CA THR A 182 11.64 1.37 0.86
C THR A 182 10.19 1.01 0.58
N GLY A 183 9.44 1.88 -0.11
CA GLY A 183 8.03 1.66 -0.43
C GLY A 183 7.73 1.95 -1.91
N ARG A 184 8.36 1.22 -2.84
CA ARG A 184 8.14 1.39 -4.28
C ARG A 184 6.90 0.65 -4.76
N LYS A 185 6.30 1.11 -5.85
CA LYS A 185 5.11 0.47 -6.43
C LYS A 185 5.38 -1.00 -6.74
N HIS A 186 4.54 -1.88 -6.21
CA HIS A 186 4.64 -3.35 -6.32
C HIS A 186 6.03 -3.92 -5.92
N GLN A 187 6.74 -3.27 -4.99
CA GLN A 187 8.12 -3.60 -4.65
C GLN A 187 8.31 -5.09 -4.32
N LEU A 188 7.61 -5.59 -3.31
CA LEU A 188 7.74 -6.97 -2.82
C LEU A 188 7.40 -7.99 -3.90
N ARG A 189 6.37 -7.73 -4.69
CA ARG A 189 5.94 -8.58 -5.80
C ARG A 189 7.02 -8.72 -6.87
N LYS A 190 7.63 -7.59 -7.27
CA LYS A 190 8.74 -7.56 -8.24
C LYS A 190 10.01 -8.23 -7.70
N GLN A 191 10.34 -7.98 -6.44
CA GLN A 191 11.53 -8.55 -5.81
C GLN A 191 11.45 -10.06 -5.66
N LEU A 192 10.29 -10.57 -5.21
CA LEU A 192 10.07 -12.01 -5.08
C LEU A 192 10.05 -12.73 -6.45
N LEU A 193 9.46 -12.11 -7.48
CA LEU A 193 9.57 -12.64 -8.84
C LEU A 193 11.03 -12.71 -9.29
N LYS A 194 11.83 -11.68 -9.03
CA LYS A 194 13.22 -11.59 -9.48
C LYS A 194 14.12 -12.67 -8.87
N ILE A 195 13.86 -13.09 -7.63
CA ILE A 195 14.56 -14.21 -6.99
C ILE A 195 13.98 -15.59 -7.37
N GLY A 196 13.03 -15.65 -8.31
CA GLY A 196 12.43 -16.90 -8.79
C GLY A 196 11.29 -17.46 -7.92
N ASN A 197 10.86 -16.71 -6.89
CA ASN A 197 9.80 -17.12 -5.96
C ASN A 197 8.61 -16.16 -6.02
N PRO A 198 7.83 -16.11 -7.12
CA PRO A 198 6.69 -15.21 -7.24
C PRO A 198 5.62 -15.50 -6.19
N ILE A 199 4.84 -14.47 -5.81
CA ILE A 199 3.77 -14.60 -4.83
C ILE A 199 2.61 -15.41 -5.44
N ILE A 200 2.04 -16.31 -4.65
CA ILE A 200 0.86 -17.09 -5.02
C ILE A 200 -0.33 -16.13 -5.24
N GLY A 201 -1.06 -16.33 -6.36
CA GLY A 201 -2.18 -15.47 -6.74
C GLY A 201 -1.80 -14.14 -7.37
N ASP A 202 -0.52 -13.93 -7.71
CA ASP A 202 -0.11 -12.73 -8.45
C ASP A 202 -0.40 -12.88 -9.95
N ASP A 203 -1.33 -12.07 -10.48
CA ASP A 203 -1.70 -12.09 -11.89
C ASP A 203 -0.70 -11.35 -12.79
N LYS A 204 0.09 -10.46 -12.19
CA LYS A 204 0.97 -9.56 -12.95
C LYS A 204 2.42 -9.99 -12.93
N TYR A 205 2.89 -10.51 -11.80
CA TYR A 205 4.30 -10.87 -11.58
C TYR A 205 4.41 -12.37 -11.35
N PHE A 206 4.53 -13.11 -12.45
CA PHE A 206 4.48 -14.56 -12.48
C PHE A 206 5.51 -15.12 -13.48
N LEU A 207 5.95 -16.37 -13.26
CA LEU A 207 6.85 -17.09 -14.17
C LEU A 207 6.00 -17.92 -15.14
N ASN A 208 6.15 -17.72 -16.46
CA ASN A 208 5.36 -18.39 -17.49
C ASN A 208 5.53 -19.91 -17.54
N ASN A 209 6.64 -20.44 -17.01
CA ASN A 209 6.96 -21.86 -16.96
C ASN A 209 6.38 -22.59 -15.73
N ARG A 210 5.64 -21.92 -14.87
CA ARG A 210 5.00 -22.53 -13.69
C ARG A 210 3.50 -22.64 -13.84
N LYS A 211 2.91 -23.75 -13.36
CA LYS A 211 1.46 -23.92 -13.26
C LYS A 211 0.89 -22.97 -12.21
N ARG A 212 -0.06 -22.14 -12.60
CA ARG A 212 -0.75 -21.23 -11.67
C ARG A 212 -1.76 -22.01 -10.83
N LEU A 213 -1.77 -21.77 -9.54
CA LEU A 213 -2.91 -22.14 -8.71
C LEU A 213 -4.11 -21.26 -9.06
N LYS A 214 -5.30 -21.85 -9.15
CA LYS A 214 -6.57 -21.13 -9.40
C LYS A 214 -7.03 -20.37 -8.14
N THR A 215 -6.15 -19.58 -7.54
CA THR A 215 -6.54 -18.66 -6.46
C THR A 215 -6.72 -17.26 -7.02
N ARG A 216 -7.83 -16.62 -6.65
CA ARG A 216 -8.14 -15.24 -7.07
C ARG A 216 -7.51 -14.18 -6.15
N ASN A 217 -6.87 -14.59 -5.07
CA ASN A 217 -6.33 -13.67 -4.07
C ASN A 217 -4.80 -13.69 -4.07
N LEU A 218 -4.21 -12.50 -4.16
CA LEU A 218 -2.78 -12.31 -3.94
C LEU A 218 -2.43 -12.67 -2.50
N MET A 219 -1.57 -13.67 -2.31
CA MET A 219 -1.11 -14.12 -1.00
C MET A 219 -0.02 -13.20 -0.43
N LEU A 220 -0.34 -11.89 -0.36
CA LEU A 220 0.48 -10.84 0.24
C LEU A 220 -0.36 -10.04 1.22
N HIS A 221 0.08 -9.98 2.47
CA HIS A 221 -0.66 -9.38 3.56
C HIS A 221 0.21 -8.40 4.35
N ALA A 222 -0.20 -7.14 4.48
CA ALA A 222 0.42 -6.14 5.35
C ALA A 222 0.06 -6.47 6.81
N TYR A 223 0.87 -7.34 7.43
CA TYR A 223 0.56 -7.99 8.69
C TYR A 223 0.71 -7.10 9.90
N LYS A 224 1.79 -6.32 9.95
CA LYS A 224 2.15 -5.55 11.14
C LYS A 224 2.72 -4.19 10.79
N ILE A 225 2.38 -3.19 11.60
CA ILE A 225 2.97 -1.86 11.52
C ILE A 225 3.37 -1.38 12.92
N LYS A 226 4.56 -0.77 13.01
CA LYS A 226 5.07 -0.17 14.26
C LYS A 226 5.56 1.23 13.99
N PHE A 227 5.25 2.16 14.88
CA PHE A 227 5.73 3.54 14.83
C PHE A 227 5.66 4.17 16.23
N MET A 228 6.29 5.33 16.39
CA MET A 228 6.26 6.12 17.63
C MET A 228 5.76 7.53 17.31
N ILE A 229 4.85 8.04 18.11
CA ILE A 229 4.37 9.44 18.09
C ILE A 229 4.33 9.94 19.52
N ASN A 230 4.96 11.08 19.80
CA ASN A 230 5.00 11.73 21.12
C ASN A 230 5.43 10.75 22.24
N ASN A 231 6.49 9.98 22.02
CA ASN A 231 7.01 8.95 22.92
C ASN A 231 6.03 7.77 23.21
N VAL A 232 4.89 7.72 22.53
CA VAL A 232 3.97 6.57 22.58
C VAL A 232 4.27 5.62 21.43
N GLN A 233 4.51 4.35 21.76
CA GLN A 233 4.75 3.31 20.78
C GLN A 233 3.43 2.66 20.37
N TYR A 234 3.17 2.66 19.07
CA TYR A 234 2.03 1.98 18.45
C TYR A 234 2.49 0.70 17.74
N ASN A 235 1.72 -0.37 17.92
CA ASN A 235 2.01 -1.66 17.33
C ASN A 235 0.71 -2.38 16.97
N PHE A 236 0.33 -2.32 15.70
CA PHE A 236 -0.90 -2.93 15.20
C PHE A 236 -0.60 -4.19 14.40
N LYS A 237 -1.48 -5.18 14.50
CA LYS A 237 -1.44 -6.42 13.72
C LYS A 237 -2.80 -6.65 13.06
N ALA A 238 -2.79 -7.06 11.79
CA ALA A 238 -3.98 -7.45 11.06
C ALA A 238 -4.05 -8.98 10.95
N LYS A 239 -5.21 -9.56 11.22
CA LYS A 239 -5.47 -10.99 10.96
C LYS A 239 -5.53 -11.21 9.45
N TYR A 240 -4.85 -12.22 8.94
CA TYR A 240 -5.00 -12.63 7.55
C TYR A 240 -6.32 -13.38 7.34
N ASN A 241 -6.82 -13.36 6.11
CA ASN A 241 -8.12 -13.94 5.77
C ASN A 241 -8.10 -15.47 5.80
N LYS A 242 -9.29 -16.07 5.73
CA LYS A 242 -9.48 -17.52 5.74
C LYS A 242 -8.67 -18.24 4.66
N ILE A 243 -8.65 -17.72 3.43
CA ILE A 243 -7.93 -18.33 2.30
C ILE A 243 -6.43 -18.46 2.60
N PHE A 244 -5.84 -17.43 3.22
CA PHE A 244 -4.44 -17.45 3.64
C PHE A 244 -4.21 -18.48 4.75
N THR A 245 -5.13 -18.56 5.72
CA THR A 245 -5.08 -19.52 6.83
C THR A 245 -5.23 -20.95 6.35
N ASP A 246 -6.19 -21.20 5.46
CA ASP A 246 -6.47 -22.54 4.93
C ASP A 246 -5.26 -23.03 4.12
N PHE A 247 -4.69 -22.17 3.27
CA PHE A 247 -3.47 -22.52 2.52
C PHE A 247 -2.30 -22.90 3.43
N LEU A 248 -2.11 -22.17 4.54
CA LEU A 248 -1.06 -22.50 5.52
C LEU A 248 -1.28 -23.85 6.18
N LYS A 249 -2.53 -24.18 6.53
CA LYS A 249 -2.88 -25.48 7.16
C LYS A 249 -2.71 -26.67 6.21
N GLU A 250 -3.04 -26.46 4.93
CA GLU A 250 -3.00 -27.51 3.91
C GLU A 250 -1.58 -27.81 3.42
N ASN A 251 -0.67 -26.85 3.50
CA ASN A 251 0.65 -26.96 2.86
C ASN A 251 1.84 -26.92 3.82
N PHE A 252 1.61 -26.62 5.12
CA PHE A 252 2.67 -26.53 6.15
C PHE A 252 2.24 -27.12 7.50
#